data_be6ac5babff72977de0f56a2d7268d81
#
_entry.id   be6ac5babff72977de0f56a2d7268d81
#
_cell.length_a   1.000
_cell.length_b   1.000
_cell.length_c   1.000
_cell.angle_alpha   90.00
_cell.angle_beta   90.00
_cell.angle_gamma   90.00
#
_symmetry.space_group_name_H-M   'P 1'
#
loop_
_entity.id
_entity.type
_entity.pdbx_description
1 polymer ?
#
loop_
_entity_poly.entity_id
_entity_poly.type
_entity_poly.pdbx_seq_one_letter_code
_entity_poly.pdbx_strand_id
1 'polypeptide(L)'
;MTRKQTPMTLALCALGLFAASAASALAADAPMAPPKSEINAAVGTGAQFTPPPESAIPDDDFGKMVKLGRDIMLDTPKYAKDFVGNTLSCVNCHTDAGRMAGSAPLWAAYVSYPAYRGKNKKVNTFEERLQGCFKFSQNGKAPPLGSKTLVALESYSYWLSKGLPVDEKVAGRGYPNLPEPQQAPDYVRGQKVYEAKCILCHAANGEGQYVNGETVFPPLWGPKSFNWGAGMGSYKNAAKFIYANMPYGMSYSLSPQEAWDVAYFMDAHERPQDPRWQGSVAATRAKFHDSKFSLYGTKVNGKLLGDIGAPKPR
;
A
#
# COMPACT_ATOMS: atom_id res chain seq x y z
N MET A 1 84.54 -43.00 5.00
CA MET A 1 83.06 -42.91 5.08
C MET A 1 82.70 -41.91 6.13
N THR A 2 82.54 -40.65 5.75
CA THR A 2 82.42 -39.52 6.64
C THR A 2 80.99 -38.95 6.58
N ARG A 3 80.34 -39.00 7.69
CA ARG A 3 78.97 -38.50 7.88
C ARG A 3 79.07 -36.99 8.15
N LYS A 4 78.59 -36.17 7.25
CA LYS A 4 78.45 -34.71 7.48
C LYS A 4 77.13 -34.39 8.20
N GLN A 5 77.21 -33.77 9.35
CA GLN A 5 76.14 -33.25 10.09
C GLN A 5 75.85 -31.81 9.56
N THR A 6 74.58 -31.49 9.28
CA THR A 6 74.13 -30.17 8.90
C THR A 6 73.53 -29.48 10.13
N PRO A 7 73.82 -28.23 10.38
CA PRO A 7 73.25 -27.51 11.57
C PRO A 7 71.82 -27.09 11.37
N MET A 8 71.06 -27.26 12.43
CA MET A 8 69.67 -26.89 12.56
C MET A 8 69.57 -25.39 12.86
N THR A 9 68.98 -24.61 11.93
CA THR A 9 68.79 -23.21 12.10
C THR A 9 67.46 -23.00 12.86
N LEU A 10 67.53 -22.41 14.05
CA LEU A 10 66.33 -21.94 14.82
C LEU A 10 65.69 -20.76 14.07
N ALA A 11 64.46 -20.94 13.62
CA ALA A 11 63.62 -19.83 13.16
C ALA A 11 62.86 -19.24 14.36
N LEU A 12 63.17 -18.02 14.73
CA LEU A 12 62.37 -17.22 15.68
C LEU A 12 61.01 -16.89 15.02
N CYS A 13 59.95 -17.44 15.56
CA CYS A 13 58.59 -16.96 15.27
C CYS A 13 58.34 -15.62 15.99
N ALA A 14 58.35 -14.56 15.25
CA ALA A 14 57.84 -13.25 15.73
C ALA A 14 56.30 -13.32 15.76
N LEU A 15 55.73 -13.35 16.94
CA LEU A 15 54.29 -13.12 17.13
C LEU A 15 53.95 -11.64 16.80
N GLY A 16 53.42 -11.41 15.61
CA GLY A 16 52.76 -10.16 15.27
C GLY A 16 51.41 -10.07 15.99
N LEU A 17 51.31 -9.20 16.99
CA LEU A 17 50.03 -8.76 17.53
C LEU A 17 49.28 -7.99 16.42
N PHE A 18 48.29 -8.64 15.80
CA PHE A 18 47.26 -7.92 15.05
C PHE A 18 46.32 -7.25 16.05
N ALA A 19 46.47 -5.94 16.26
CA ALA A 19 45.46 -5.14 16.89
C ALA A 19 44.24 -5.09 15.95
N ALA A 20 43.22 -5.88 16.27
CA ALA A 20 41.90 -5.78 15.64
C ALA A 20 41.30 -4.45 16.07
N SER A 21 41.38 -3.43 15.20
CA SER A 21 40.59 -2.22 15.31
C SER A 21 39.12 -2.61 15.13
N ALA A 22 38.40 -2.77 16.24
CA ALA A 22 36.94 -2.83 16.23
C ALA A 22 36.44 -1.48 15.76
N ALA A 23 36.17 -1.35 14.47
CA ALA A 23 35.35 -0.28 13.95
C ALA A 23 33.94 -0.51 14.50
N SER A 24 33.60 0.19 15.60
CA SER A 24 32.22 0.35 16.04
C SER A 24 31.48 1.05 14.90
N ALA A 25 30.83 0.26 14.04
CA ALA A 25 29.83 0.79 13.16
C ALA A 25 28.76 1.41 14.07
N LEU A 26 28.72 2.74 14.13
CA LEU A 26 27.57 3.47 14.63
C LEU A 26 26.38 2.98 13.81
N ALA A 27 25.59 2.07 14.39
CA ALA A 27 24.27 1.81 13.92
C ALA A 27 23.57 3.17 13.93
N ALA A 28 23.33 3.74 12.74
CA ALA A 28 22.48 4.90 12.62
C ALA A 28 21.18 4.51 13.32
N ASP A 29 20.84 5.26 14.37
CA ASP A 29 19.58 5.04 15.10
C ASP A 29 18.46 5.02 14.06
N ALA A 30 17.89 3.84 13.82
CA ALA A 30 16.68 3.76 13.03
C ALA A 30 15.66 4.64 13.74
N PRO A 31 14.98 5.55 13.02
CA PRO A 31 14.03 6.44 13.65
C PRO A 31 13.01 5.58 14.42
N MET A 32 12.98 5.77 15.73
CA MET A 32 12.01 5.07 16.58
C MET A 32 10.61 5.41 16.10
N ALA A 33 9.73 4.40 16.07
CA ALA A 33 8.32 4.66 15.82
C ALA A 33 7.82 5.76 16.77
N PRO A 34 7.04 6.73 16.27
CA PRO A 34 6.55 7.82 17.10
C PRO A 34 5.77 7.27 18.30
N PRO A 35 5.78 7.96 19.44
CA PRO A 35 5.05 7.54 20.62
C PRO A 35 3.55 7.40 20.30
N LYS A 36 2.85 6.52 21.04
CA LYS A 36 1.41 6.25 20.81
C LYS A 36 0.55 7.52 20.77
N SER A 37 0.93 8.57 21.50
CA SER A 37 0.26 9.88 21.47
C SER A 37 0.34 10.55 20.08
N GLU A 38 1.49 10.46 19.40
CA GLU A 38 1.65 11.02 18.05
C GLU A 38 0.92 10.19 17.01
N ILE A 39 0.91 8.85 17.16
CA ILE A 39 0.12 7.95 16.32
C ILE A 39 -1.37 8.29 16.45
N ASN A 40 -1.87 8.47 17.67
CA ASN A 40 -3.27 8.84 17.91
C ASN A 40 -3.60 10.22 17.32
N ALA A 41 -2.70 11.20 17.41
CA ALA A 41 -2.87 12.50 16.76
C ALA A 41 -2.93 12.37 15.23
N ALA A 42 -2.12 11.47 14.64
CA ALA A 42 -2.12 11.21 13.21
C ALA A 42 -3.39 10.51 12.71
N VAL A 43 -3.99 9.62 13.52
CA VAL A 43 -5.19 8.85 13.15
C VAL A 43 -6.53 9.43 13.65
N GLY A 44 -6.50 10.51 14.42
CA GLY A 44 -7.68 11.20 14.96
C GLY A 44 -7.71 11.16 16.49
N THR A 45 -8.53 12.02 17.08
CA THR A 45 -8.74 12.12 18.53
C THR A 45 -9.86 11.17 18.98
N GLY A 46 -9.65 10.46 20.07
CA GLY A 46 -10.64 9.56 20.67
C GLY A 46 -10.07 8.18 20.99
N ALA A 47 -10.83 7.36 21.69
CA ALA A 47 -10.46 5.97 21.92
C ALA A 47 -10.44 5.21 20.58
N GLN A 48 -9.35 4.51 20.32
CA GLN A 48 -9.25 3.70 19.10
C GLN A 48 -10.17 2.49 19.24
N PHE A 49 -11.02 2.30 18.23
CA PHE A 49 -11.88 1.14 18.13
C PHE A 49 -11.06 -0.13 17.84
N THR A 50 -11.39 -1.21 18.52
CA THR A 50 -10.84 -2.54 18.28
C THR A 50 -11.95 -3.43 17.71
N PRO A 51 -11.86 -3.90 16.47
CA PRO A 51 -12.86 -4.79 15.90
C PRO A 51 -12.88 -6.15 16.60
N PRO A 52 -13.99 -6.89 16.57
CA PRO A 52 -14.12 -8.20 17.20
C PRO A 52 -12.99 -9.14 16.78
N PRO A 53 -12.44 -9.99 17.66
CA PRO A 53 -11.41 -10.97 17.29
C PRO A 53 -12.00 -12.03 16.34
N GLU A 54 -11.19 -12.61 15.45
CA GLU A 54 -11.67 -13.62 14.49
C GLU A 54 -12.34 -14.84 15.14
N SER A 55 -11.92 -15.19 16.35
CA SER A 55 -12.54 -16.25 17.15
C SER A 55 -14.01 -15.97 17.53
N ALA A 56 -14.44 -14.70 17.41
CA ALA A 56 -15.83 -14.30 17.67
C ALA A 56 -16.72 -14.35 16.41
N ILE A 57 -16.22 -14.85 15.28
CA ILE A 57 -17.05 -15.08 14.08
C ILE A 57 -18.08 -16.17 14.41
N PRO A 58 -19.39 -15.93 14.22
CA PRO A 58 -20.42 -16.92 14.50
C PRO A 58 -20.23 -18.23 13.71
N ASP A 59 -20.66 -19.35 14.29
CA ASP A 59 -20.65 -20.64 13.58
C ASP A 59 -22.03 -20.95 12.98
N ASP A 60 -22.52 -20.04 12.14
CA ASP A 60 -23.78 -20.09 11.43
C ASP A 60 -23.61 -19.66 9.97
N ASP A 61 -24.71 -19.55 9.21
CA ASP A 61 -24.64 -19.12 7.81
C ASP A 61 -24.17 -17.68 7.64
N PHE A 62 -24.46 -16.80 8.59
CA PHE A 62 -23.90 -15.46 8.58
C PHE A 62 -22.37 -15.49 8.80
N GLY A 63 -21.90 -16.27 9.75
CA GLY A 63 -20.46 -16.45 10.00
C GLY A 63 -19.72 -17.06 8.80
N LYS A 64 -20.35 -17.95 8.03
CA LYS A 64 -19.77 -18.44 6.75
C LYS A 64 -19.58 -17.31 5.75
N MET A 65 -20.53 -16.38 5.65
CA MET A 65 -20.40 -15.20 4.79
C MET A 65 -19.33 -14.25 5.28
N VAL A 66 -19.22 -14.03 6.60
CA VAL A 66 -18.14 -13.25 7.22
C VAL A 66 -16.77 -13.85 6.90
N LYS A 67 -16.60 -15.17 7.06
CA LYS A 67 -15.35 -15.88 6.72
C LYS A 67 -15.02 -15.74 5.23
N LEU A 68 -16.00 -15.89 4.34
CA LEU A 68 -15.79 -15.67 2.91
C LEU A 68 -15.36 -14.21 2.58
N GLY A 69 -15.97 -13.22 3.22
CA GLY A 69 -15.59 -11.82 3.05
C GLY A 69 -14.15 -11.55 3.49
N ARG A 70 -13.73 -12.12 4.63
CA ARG A 70 -12.34 -12.10 5.09
C ARG A 70 -11.40 -12.75 4.07
N ASP A 71 -11.75 -13.93 3.57
CA ASP A 71 -10.93 -14.67 2.62
C ASP A 71 -10.79 -13.92 1.28
N ILE A 72 -11.85 -13.24 0.81
CA ILE A 72 -11.78 -12.32 -0.33
C ILE A 72 -10.82 -11.16 -0.04
N MET A 73 -10.81 -10.61 1.16
CA MET A 73 -9.88 -9.53 1.53
C MET A 73 -8.42 -9.99 1.50
N LEU A 74 -8.14 -11.20 1.99
CA LEU A 74 -6.79 -11.77 2.07
C LEU A 74 -6.25 -12.22 0.72
N ASP A 75 -7.08 -12.85 -0.10
CA ASP A 75 -6.71 -13.39 -1.40
C ASP A 75 -7.82 -13.16 -2.43
N THR A 76 -7.91 -11.89 -2.88
CA THR A 76 -8.95 -11.47 -3.83
C THR A 76 -8.87 -12.19 -5.18
N PRO A 77 -7.67 -12.43 -5.78
CA PRO A 77 -7.57 -13.18 -7.03
C PRO A 77 -8.11 -14.59 -6.95
N LYS A 78 -8.01 -15.25 -5.81
CA LYS A 78 -8.52 -16.59 -5.61
C LYS A 78 -10.04 -16.63 -5.39
N TYR A 79 -10.54 -15.81 -4.47
CA TYR A 79 -11.94 -15.89 -4.02
C TYR A 79 -12.91 -15.02 -4.81
N ALA A 80 -12.40 -14.08 -5.62
CA ALA A 80 -13.19 -13.19 -6.48
C ALA A 80 -12.61 -13.07 -7.90
N LYS A 81 -12.03 -14.17 -8.42
CA LYS A 81 -11.28 -14.25 -9.69
C LYS A 81 -11.99 -13.64 -10.90
N ASP A 82 -13.30 -13.74 -10.96
CA ASP A 82 -14.10 -13.26 -12.09
C ASP A 82 -14.19 -11.73 -12.16
N PHE A 83 -13.78 -11.05 -11.10
CA PHE A 83 -13.91 -9.59 -10.94
C PHE A 83 -12.58 -8.86 -10.86
N VAL A 84 -11.44 -9.57 -10.82
CA VAL A 84 -10.11 -8.98 -10.76
C VAL A 84 -9.42 -8.97 -12.12
N GLY A 85 -8.59 -7.95 -12.36
CA GLY A 85 -7.78 -7.81 -13.57
C GLY A 85 -6.29 -7.63 -13.27
N ASN A 86 -5.89 -7.78 -12.01
CA ASN A 86 -4.50 -7.75 -11.57
C ASN A 86 -4.25 -8.79 -10.47
N THR A 87 -3.08 -8.77 -9.86
CA THR A 87 -2.68 -9.74 -8.83
C THR A 87 -2.75 -9.18 -7.41
N LEU A 88 -3.38 -8.01 -7.24
CA LEU A 88 -3.51 -7.37 -5.93
C LEU A 88 -4.63 -8.03 -5.11
N SER A 89 -4.43 -8.10 -3.81
CA SER A 89 -5.49 -8.38 -2.84
C SER A 89 -5.88 -7.12 -2.07
N CYS A 90 -7.10 -7.07 -1.54
CA CYS A 90 -7.59 -5.92 -0.78
C CYS A 90 -6.68 -5.60 0.41
N VAL A 91 -6.12 -6.63 1.06
CA VAL A 91 -5.20 -6.52 2.19
C VAL A 91 -3.93 -5.74 1.87
N ASN A 92 -3.53 -5.62 0.60
CA ASN A 92 -2.35 -4.85 0.23
C ASN A 92 -2.47 -3.34 0.54
N CYS A 93 -3.71 -2.82 0.61
CA CYS A 93 -4.00 -1.42 0.97
C CYS A 93 -4.85 -1.30 2.24
N HIS A 94 -5.55 -2.37 2.64
CA HIS A 94 -6.37 -2.45 3.83
C HIS A 94 -5.75 -3.50 4.78
N THR A 95 -4.60 -3.13 5.36
CA THR A 95 -3.76 -4.05 6.14
C THR A 95 -4.52 -4.75 7.26
N ASP A 96 -4.03 -5.93 7.67
CA ASP A 96 -4.69 -6.80 8.64
C ASP A 96 -6.15 -7.11 8.24
N ALA A 97 -6.34 -7.52 6.98
CA ALA A 97 -7.66 -7.82 6.41
C ALA A 97 -8.70 -6.68 6.63
N GLY A 98 -8.26 -5.43 6.60
CA GLY A 98 -9.11 -4.25 6.84
C GLY A 98 -9.42 -3.95 8.30
N ARG A 99 -8.66 -4.52 9.22
CA ARG A 99 -8.83 -4.35 10.68
C ARG A 99 -7.96 -3.21 11.22
N MET A 100 -6.80 -2.95 10.60
CA MET A 100 -5.81 -2.02 11.11
C MET A 100 -6.27 -0.55 11.00
N ALA A 101 -6.30 0.14 12.13
CA ALA A 101 -6.54 1.58 12.18
C ALA A 101 -5.46 2.35 11.39
N GLY A 102 -5.85 3.43 10.70
CA GLY A 102 -4.92 4.22 9.88
C GLY A 102 -4.55 3.56 8.54
N SER A 103 -5.10 2.37 8.25
CA SER A 103 -4.97 1.68 6.96
C SER A 103 -6.32 1.55 6.24
N ALA A 104 -7.10 2.61 6.27
CA ALA A 104 -8.46 2.67 5.72
C ALA A 104 -9.33 1.47 6.14
N PRO A 105 -9.53 1.23 7.46
CA PRO A 105 -10.16 0.04 7.97
C PRO A 105 -11.62 -0.09 7.52
N LEU A 106 -12.05 -1.34 7.30
CA LEU A 106 -13.41 -1.64 6.81
C LEU A 106 -14.48 -1.35 7.86
N TRP A 107 -14.17 -1.53 9.15
CA TRP A 107 -15.10 -1.20 10.23
C TRP A 107 -15.51 0.28 10.23
N ALA A 108 -14.58 1.20 9.95
CA ALA A 108 -14.88 2.62 9.85
C ALA A 108 -15.49 2.99 8.49
N ALA A 109 -15.17 2.24 7.45
CA ALA A 109 -15.76 2.46 6.13
C ALA A 109 -17.24 2.07 6.13
N TYR A 110 -17.61 0.92 6.69
CA TYR A 110 -18.99 0.43 6.69
C TYR A 110 -19.97 1.45 7.31
N VAL A 111 -19.66 1.93 8.51
CA VAL A 111 -20.54 2.87 9.24
C VAL A 111 -20.59 4.29 8.62
N SER A 112 -19.74 4.58 7.64
CA SER A 112 -19.69 5.88 6.96
C SER A 112 -20.56 5.95 5.69
N TYR A 113 -21.29 4.90 5.34
CA TYR A 113 -22.13 4.83 4.15
C TYR A 113 -23.62 4.67 4.53
N PRO A 114 -24.55 5.21 3.67
CA PRO A 114 -24.32 5.89 2.40
C PRO A 114 -23.67 7.26 2.56
N ALA A 115 -22.82 7.66 1.60
CA ALA A 115 -22.08 8.93 1.66
C ALA A 115 -21.89 9.57 0.27
N TYR A 116 -21.88 10.92 0.24
CA TYR A 116 -21.49 11.65 -0.96
C TYR A 116 -20.00 11.47 -1.25
N ARG A 117 -19.69 11.17 -2.49
CA ARG A 117 -18.31 11.00 -2.97
C ARG A 117 -17.97 11.97 -4.09
N GLY A 118 -17.01 12.86 -3.83
CA GLY A 118 -16.53 13.82 -4.82
C GLY A 118 -15.95 13.17 -6.09
N LYS A 119 -15.41 11.93 -5.99
CA LYS A 119 -14.83 11.19 -7.13
C LYS A 119 -15.84 10.90 -8.25
N ASN A 120 -17.07 10.63 -7.93
CA ASN A 120 -18.15 10.34 -8.88
C ASN A 120 -19.35 11.28 -8.75
N LYS A 121 -19.25 12.28 -7.87
CA LYS A 121 -20.24 13.35 -7.67
C LYS A 121 -21.65 12.85 -7.36
N LYS A 122 -21.75 11.75 -6.61
CA LYS A 122 -23.04 11.19 -6.16
C LYS A 122 -22.96 10.60 -4.76
N VAL A 123 -24.12 10.38 -4.14
CA VAL A 123 -24.24 9.54 -2.95
C VAL A 123 -24.07 8.08 -3.35
N ASN A 124 -23.21 7.37 -2.65
CA ASN A 124 -22.96 5.94 -2.87
C ASN A 124 -23.42 5.12 -1.67
N THR A 125 -23.88 3.91 -1.94
CA THR A 125 -23.98 2.85 -0.93
C THR A 125 -22.62 2.24 -0.66
N PHE A 126 -22.52 1.42 0.39
CA PHE A 126 -21.28 0.69 0.68
C PHE A 126 -20.94 -0.34 -0.41
N GLU A 127 -21.95 -1.07 -0.95
CA GLU A 127 -21.74 -1.97 -2.09
C GLU A 127 -21.19 -1.25 -3.32
N GLU A 128 -21.74 -0.08 -3.69
CA GLU A 128 -21.20 0.72 -4.80
C GLU A 128 -19.76 1.18 -4.52
N ARG A 129 -19.41 1.39 -3.24
CA ARG A 129 -18.02 1.69 -2.87
C ARG A 129 -17.12 0.48 -3.10
N LEU A 130 -17.57 -0.72 -2.73
CA LEU A 130 -16.85 -1.98 -2.99
C LEU A 130 -16.70 -2.24 -4.50
N GLN A 131 -17.75 -2.04 -5.30
CA GLN A 131 -17.67 -2.11 -6.77
C GLN A 131 -16.56 -1.22 -7.34
N GLY A 132 -16.38 -0.01 -6.77
CA GLY A 132 -15.31 0.89 -7.13
C GLY A 132 -13.91 0.33 -6.83
N CYS A 133 -13.75 -0.47 -5.78
CA CYS A 133 -12.47 -1.14 -5.49
C CYS A 133 -12.11 -2.16 -6.57
N PHE A 134 -13.06 -3.01 -6.98
CA PHE A 134 -12.85 -3.97 -8.06
C PHE A 134 -12.52 -3.28 -9.39
N LYS A 135 -13.27 -2.24 -9.74
CA LYS A 135 -13.08 -1.50 -10.99
C LYS A 135 -11.72 -0.80 -11.06
N PHE A 136 -11.24 -0.22 -9.97
CA PHE A 136 -10.06 0.64 -9.98
C PHE A 136 -8.84 -0.01 -9.35
N SER A 137 -8.92 -0.43 -8.10
CA SER A 137 -7.78 -1.01 -7.39
C SER A 137 -7.42 -2.40 -7.91
N GLN A 138 -8.43 -3.22 -8.19
CA GLN A 138 -8.25 -4.55 -8.78
C GLN A 138 -8.16 -4.54 -10.32
N ASN A 139 -8.24 -3.34 -10.95
CA ASN A 139 -8.21 -3.19 -12.42
C ASN A 139 -9.16 -4.17 -13.15
N GLY A 140 -10.30 -4.49 -12.54
CA GLY A 140 -11.21 -5.53 -12.98
C GLY A 140 -12.63 -5.03 -13.30
N LYS A 141 -13.62 -5.87 -13.03
CA LYS A 141 -15.03 -5.59 -13.26
C LYS A 141 -15.75 -5.39 -11.92
N ALA A 142 -16.75 -4.51 -11.90
CA ALA A 142 -17.63 -4.39 -10.75
C ALA A 142 -18.46 -5.66 -10.59
N PRO A 143 -18.44 -6.36 -9.43
CA PRO A 143 -19.40 -7.43 -9.16
C PRO A 143 -20.83 -6.86 -9.19
N PRO A 144 -21.84 -7.63 -9.66
CA PRO A 144 -23.24 -7.20 -9.60
C PRO A 144 -23.66 -6.89 -8.15
N LEU A 145 -24.52 -5.89 -7.98
CA LEU A 145 -25.14 -5.61 -6.67
C LEU A 145 -25.88 -6.85 -6.18
N GLY A 146 -25.81 -7.14 -4.88
CA GLY A 146 -26.37 -8.35 -4.28
C GLY A 146 -25.65 -9.65 -4.63
N SER A 147 -24.51 -9.59 -5.36
CA SER A 147 -23.72 -10.78 -5.64
C SER A 147 -23.09 -11.35 -4.38
N LYS A 148 -22.87 -12.66 -4.34
CA LYS A 148 -22.24 -13.35 -3.20
C LYS A 148 -20.92 -12.68 -2.77
N THR A 149 -20.14 -12.20 -3.72
CA THR A 149 -18.88 -11.48 -3.45
C THR A 149 -19.12 -10.18 -2.68
N LEU A 150 -20.08 -9.35 -3.09
CA LEU A 150 -20.38 -8.10 -2.39
C LEU A 150 -21.05 -8.35 -1.06
N VAL A 151 -22.02 -9.27 -0.99
CA VAL A 151 -22.70 -9.65 0.26
C VAL A 151 -21.68 -10.19 1.28
N ALA A 152 -20.71 -10.99 0.85
CA ALA A 152 -19.65 -11.50 1.76
C ALA A 152 -18.77 -10.38 2.31
N LEU A 153 -18.29 -9.48 1.44
CA LEU A 153 -17.48 -8.32 1.87
C LEU A 153 -18.27 -7.37 2.77
N GLU A 154 -19.55 -7.17 2.49
CA GLU A 154 -20.43 -6.36 3.32
C GLU A 154 -20.68 -7.01 4.67
N SER A 155 -20.99 -8.32 4.70
CA SER A 155 -21.15 -9.09 5.95
C SER A 155 -19.91 -9.04 6.83
N TYR A 156 -18.72 -9.16 6.24
CA TYR A 156 -17.46 -9.04 6.94
C TYR A 156 -17.27 -7.63 7.52
N SER A 157 -17.52 -6.61 6.70
CA SER A 157 -17.37 -5.21 7.11
C SER A 157 -18.35 -4.80 8.21
N TYR A 158 -19.61 -5.27 8.10
CA TYR A 158 -20.63 -5.13 9.14
C TYR A 158 -20.19 -5.81 10.45
N TRP A 159 -19.75 -7.06 10.37
CA TRP A 159 -19.30 -7.80 11.54
C TRP A 159 -18.11 -7.09 12.22
N LEU A 160 -17.14 -6.58 11.46
CA LEU A 160 -16.03 -5.80 11.97
C LEU A 160 -16.48 -4.53 12.69
N SER A 161 -17.57 -3.91 12.27
CA SER A 161 -18.08 -2.64 12.80
C SER A 161 -19.00 -2.77 14.02
N LYS A 162 -19.26 -3.99 14.49
CA LYS A 162 -20.15 -4.20 15.63
C LYS A 162 -19.74 -3.37 16.85
N GLY A 163 -20.68 -2.58 17.36
CA GLY A 163 -20.46 -1.68 18.50
C GLY A 163 -20.04 -0.26 18.10
N LEU A 164 -19.85 0.03 16.80
CA LEU A 164 -19.63 1.39 16.34
C LEU A 164 -20.96 2.09 16.02
N PRO A 165 -21.12 3.35 16.43
CA PRO A 165 -22.25 4.16 16.00
C PRO A 165 -22.13 4.52 14.50
N VAL A 166 -23.28 4.65 13.83
CA VAL A 166 -23.37 5.07 12.44
C VAL A 166 -23.06 6.57 12.35
N ASP A 167 -22.37 6.95 11.27
CA ASP A 167 -22.03 8.34 10.91
C ASP A 167 -21.06 9.07 11.86
N GLU A 168 -20.46 8.39 12.79
CA GLU A 168 -19.40 8.99 13.61
C GLU A 168 -18.03 9.03 12.90
N LYS A 169 -17.29 10.09 13.19
CA LYS A 169 -15.87 10.22 12.79
C LYS A 169 -15.00 9.43 13.77
N VAL A 170 -14.96 8.13 13.60
CA VAL A 170 -14.22 7.24 14.48
C VAL A 170 -12.72 7.44 14.34
N ALA A 171 -11.99 7.46 15.45
CA ALA A 171 -10.54 7.52 15.46
C ALA A 171 -9.93 6.32 14.71
N GLY A 172 -8.87 6.55 13.94
CA GLY A 172 -8.23 5.52 13.12
C GLY A 172 -8.87 5.23 11.77
N ARG A 173 -9.98 5.92 11.43
CA ARG A 173 -10.60 5.80 10.10
C ARG A 173 -9.70 6.36 9.00
N GLY A 174 -9.79 5.77 7.79
CA GLY A 174 -9.04 6.24 6.63
C GLY A 174 -7.54 6.06 6.77
N TYR A 175 -6.77 6.92 6.14
CA TYR A 175 -5.34 7.07 6.35
C TYR A 175 -5.09 8.26 7.29
N PRO A 176 -4.02 8.24 8.11
CA PRO A 176 -3.73 9.31 9.06
C PRO A 176 -3.46 10.63 8.34
N ASN A 177 -3.60 11.72 9.08
CA ASN A 177 -3.16 13.01 8.59
C ASN A 177 -1.63 13.02 8.52
N LEU A 178 -1.12 13.33 7.33
CA LEU A 178 0.30 13.53 7.10
C LEU A 178 0.56 15.04 7.04
N PRO A 179 1.53 15.58 7.77
CA PRO A 179 1.95 16.97 7.63
C PRO A 179 2.25 17.31 6.17
N GLU A 180 1.95 18.53 5.76
CA GLU A 180 2.33 19.01 4.42
C GLU A 180 3.86 18.96 4.30
N PRO A 181 4.40 18.64 3.12
CA PRO A 181 5.82 18.49 2.93
C PRO A 181 6.53 19.87 3.07
N GLN A 182 7.70 19.88 3.65
CA GLN A 182 8.52 21.11 3.80
C GLN A 182 8.99 21.64 2.44
N GLN A 183 9.22 20.76 1.49
CA GLN A 183 9.56 21.06 0.11
C GLN A 183 8.58 20.34 -0.82
N ALA A 184 8.38 20.87 -2.03
CA ALA A 184 7.59 20.18 -3.03
C ALA A 184 8.09 18.74 -3.22
N PRO A 185 7.18 17.73 -3.32
CA PRO A 185 7.59 16.36 -3.57
C PRO A 185 8.47 16.25 -4.81
N ASP A 186 9.54 15.47 -4.71
CA ASP A 186 10.58 15.39 -5.72
C ASP A 186 10.87 13.96 -6.16
N TYR A 187 10.98 13.75 -7.47
CA TYR A 187 11.21 12.44 -8.08
C TYR A 187 12.55 11.82 -7.65
N VAL A 188 13.63 12.62 -7.68
CA VAL A 188 14.99 12.11 -7.41
C VAL A 188 15.17 11.75 -5.94
N ARG A 189 14.63 12.59 -5.03
CA ARG A 189 14.62 12.26 -3.60
C ARG A 189 13.77 11.03 -3.33
N GLY A 190 12.58 10.94 -3.96
CA GLY A 190 11.70 9.78 -3.84
C GLY A 190 12.34 8.50 -4.37
N GLN A 191 13.07 8.57 -5.47
CA GLN A 191 13.84 7.44 -6.00
C GLN A 191 14.87 6.94 -4.98
N LYS A 192 15.62 7.83 -4.34
CA LYS A 192 16.61 7.46 -3.30
C LYS A 192 15.95 6.77 -2.10
N VAL A 193 14.80 7.27 -1.66
CA VAL A 193 14.03 6.61 -0.58
C VAL A 193 13.56 5.23 -1.02
N TYR A 194 13.04 5.09 -2.25
CA TYR A 194 12.60 3.83 -2.81
C TYR A 194 13.73 2.80 -2.87
N GLU A 195 14.87 3.19 -3.42
CA GLU A 195 16.06 2.33 -3.52
C GLU A 195 16.58 1.88 -2.15
N ALA A 196 16.54 2.75 -1.16
CA ALA A 196 17.04 2.44 0.19
C ALA A 196 16.07 1.60 1.04
N LYS A 197 14.74 1.74 0.85
CA LYS A 197 13.76 1.24 1.82
C LYS A 197 12.64 0.38 1.22
N CYS A 198 12.47 0.34 -0.10
CA CYS A 198 11.30 -0.30 -0.73
C CYS A 198 11.68 -1.42 -1.71
N ILE A 199 12.83 -1.29 -2.37
CA ILE A 199 13.28 -2.18 -3.44
C ILE A 199 13.39 -3.66 -3.01
N LEU A 200 13.74 -3.91 -1.75
CA LEU A 200 13.88 -5.27 -1.22
C LEU A 200 12.57 -6.07 -1.37
N CYS A 201 11.42 -5.44 -1.14
CA CYS A 201 10.12 -6.09 -1.25
C CYS A 201 9.46 -5.85 -2.62
N HIS A 202 9.48 -4.62 -3.11
CA HIS A 202 8.73 -4.25 -4.31
C HIS A 202 9.53 -4.35 -5.61
N ALA A 203 10.75 -4.88 -5.57
CA ALA A 203 11.72 -4.99 -6.67
C ALA A 203 12.16 -3.62 -7.25
N ALA A 204 13.27 -3.61 -8.01
CA ALA A 204 13.83 -2.38 -8.58
C ALA A 204 12.90 -1.72 -9.61
N ASN A 205 12.13 -2.54 -10.34
CA ASN A 205 11.16 -2.09 -11.33
C ASN A 205 9.78 -1.80 -10.75
N GLY A 206 9.57 -1.95 -9.44
CA GLY A 206 8.29 -1.70 -8.74
C GLY A 206 7.15 -2.64 -9.11
N GLU A 207 7.41 -3.69 -9.85
CA GLU A 207 6.40 -4.64 -10.31
C GLU A 207 6.14 -5.78 -9.32
N GLY A 208 6.72 -5.68 -8.11
CA GLY A 208 6.51 -6.64 -7.04
C GLY A 208 7.35 -7.91 -7.18
N GLN A 209 7.08 -8.88 -6.32
CA GLN A 209 7.74 -10.19 -6.34
C GLN A 209 6.72 -11.31 -6.37
N TYR A 210 7.06 -12.36 -7.13
CA TYR A 210 6.20 -13.51 -7.36
C TYR A 210 6.97 -14.80 -7.06
N VAL A 211 6.30 -15.75 -6.40
CA VAL A 211 6.80 -17.11 -6.17
C VAL A 211 5.76 -18.09 -6.71
N ASN A 212 6.15 -18.96 -7.61
CA ASN A 212 5.26 -19.92 -8.27
C ASN A 212 4.02 -19.28 -8.94
N GLY A 213 4.16 -18.03 -9.41
CA GLY A 213 3.08 -17.27 -10.04
C GLY A 213 2.17 -16.51 -9.08
N GLU A 214 2.32 -16.72 -7.78
CA GLU A 214 1.59 -15.99 -6.75
C GLU A 214 2.35 -14.74 -6.29
N THR A 215 1.61 -13.67 -6.01
CA THR A 215 2.18 -12.41 -5.53
C THR A 215 2.60 -12.54 -4.06
N VAL A 216 3.89 -12.41 -3.80
CA VAL A 216 4.44 -12.33 -2.43
C VAL A 216 4.48 -10.88 -1.97
N PHE A 217 5.00 -9.99 -2.82
CA PHE A 217 4.96 -8.55 -2.58
C PHE A 217 4.27 -7.85 -3.75
N PRO A 218 3.32 -6.94 -3.46
CA PRO A 218 2.47 -6.37 -4.49
C PRO A 218 3.21 -5.43 -5.45
N PRO A 219 2.80 -5.38 -6.73
CA PRO A 219 3.25 -4.37 -7.67
C PRO A 219 2.72 -2.98 -7.28
N LEU A 220 3.59 -1.97 -7.34
CA LEU A 220 3.25 -0.57 -7.07
C LEU A 220 2.91 0.21 -8.34
N TRP A 221 3.48 -0.21 -9.47
CA TRP A 221 3.21 0.31 -10.82
C TRP A 221 3.36 -0.81 -11.85
N GLY A 222 3.28 -0.48 -13.13
CA GLY A 222 3.32 -1.46 -14.21
C GLY A 222 1.98 -2.15 -14.47
N PRO A 223 1.94 -3.10 -15.40
CA PRO A 223 0.70 -3.65 -15.97
C PRO A 223 -0.14 -4.46 -14.98
N LYS A 224 0.46 -4.99 -13.93
CA LYS A 224 -0.22 -5.81 -12.90
C LYS A 224 -0.65 -5.01 -11.66
N SER A 225 -0.40 -3.70 -11.64
CA SER A 225 -0.77 -2.81 -10.54
C SER A 225 -2.22 -2.31 -10.66
N PHE A 226 -2.64 -1.48 -9.72
CA PHE A 226 -3.90 -0.74 -9.78
C PHE A 226 -3.89 0.25 -10.95
N ASN A 227 -5.07 0.56 -11.50
CA ASN A 227 -5.16 1.50 -12.62
C ASN A 227 -5.18 2.97 -12.18
N TRP A 228 -5.03 3.88 -13.14
CA TRP A 228 -5.00 5.32 -12.89
C TRP A 228 -6.23 5.86 -12.17
N GLY A 229 -7.36 5.18 -12.27
CA GLY A 229 -8.58 5.54 -11.54
C GLY A 229 -8.58 5.17 -10.06
N ALA A 230 -7.59 4.41 -9.56
CA ALA A 230 -7.52 4.01 -8.17
C ALA A 230 -7.25 5.19 -7.22
N GLY A 231 -7.68 5.06 -5.96
CA GLY A 231 -7.43 6.07 -4.94
C GLY A 231 -5.93 6.28 -4.64
N MET A 232 -5.14 5.21 -4.80
CA MET A 232 -3.69 5.24 -4.60
C MET A 232 -2.92 5.91 -5.75
N GLY A 233 -3.56 6.16 -6.91
CA GLY A 233 -3.02 7.03 -7.96
C GLY A 233 -3.06 8.52 -7.64
N SER A 234 -3.38 8.88 -6.40
CA SER A 234 -3.18 10.20 -5.82
C SER A 234 -2.01 10.12 -4.85
N TYR A 235 -0.87 10.71 -5.20
CA TYR A 235 0.32 10.64 -4.36
C TYR A 235 0.10 11.22 -2.94
N LYS A 236 -0.93 12.03 -2.70
CA LYS A 236 -1.34 12.42 -1.35
C LYS A 236 -1.88 11.23 -0.54
N ASN A 237 -2.72 10.40 -1.15
CA ASN A 237 -3.24 9.20 -0.48
C ASN A 237 -2.15 8.16 -0.30
N ALA A 238 -1.31 7.98 -1.33
CA ALA A 238 -0.16 7.10 -1.27
C ALA A 238 0.81 7.51 -0.16
N ALA A 239 1.15 8.80 -0.05
CA ALA A 239 2.03 9.32 1.00
C ALA A 239 1.48 9.04 2.41
N LYS A 240 0.19 9.25 2.64
CA LYS A 240 -0.47 8.97 3.91
C LYS A 240 -0.42 7.48 4.26
N PHE A 241 -0.70 6.61 3.29
CA PHE A 241 -0.61 5.16 3.46
C PHE A 241 0.83 4.72 3.74
N ILE A 242 1.79 5.18 2.94
CA ILE A 242 3.20 4.86 3.07
C ILE A 242 3.72 5.28 4.45
N TYR A 243 3.45 6.50 4.87
CA TYR A 243 3.86 7.01 6.18
C TYR A 243 3.40 6.13 7.34
N ALA A 244 2.14 5.71 7.29
CA ALA A 244 1.54 4.94 8.38
C ALA A 244 1.87 3.45 8.35
N ASN A 245 2.15 2.86 7.17
CA ASN A 245 2.14 1.41 7.00
C ASN A 245 3.42 0.84 6.38
N MET A 246 4.28 1.69 5.79
CA MET A 246 5.47 1.24 5.07
C MET A 246 6.77 1.87 5.61
N PRO A 247 7.90 1.15 5.57
CA PRO A 247 8.03 -0.27 5.23
C PRO A 247 7.20 -1.17 6.14
N TYR A 248 6.67 -2.28 5.61
CA TYR A 248 5.80 -3.18 6.38
C TYR A 248 6.53 -3.71 7.63
N GLY A 249 5.89 -3.60 8.79
CA GLY A 249 6.50 -3.89 10.09
C GLY A 249 7.29 -2.73 10.71
N MET A 250 7.48 -1.61 9.97
CA MET A 250 8.21 -0.42 10.43
C MET A 250 7.36 0.85 10.23
N SER A 251 6.12 0.81 10.68
CA SER A 251 5.17 1.93 10.60
C SER A 251 5.77 3.22 11.17
N TYR A 252 5.51 4.35 10.50
CA TYR A 252 5.98 5.69 10.90
C TYR A 252 7.51 5.86 10.96
N SER A 253 8.29 4.99 10.34
CA SER A 253 9.76 5.09 10.30
C SER A 253 10.28 6.05 9.24
N LEU A 254 9.45 6.49 8.31
CA LEU A 254 9.77 7.52 7.33
C LEU A 254 9.46 8.91 7.91
N SER A 255 10.26 9.90 7.57
CA SER A 255 9.86 11.29 7.78
C SER A 255 8.66 11.64 6.88
N PRO A 256 7.84 12.65 7.23
CA PRO A 256 6.78 13.12 6.35
C PRO A 256 7.29 13.47 4.94
N GLN A 257 8.45 14.13 4.83
CA GLN A 257 9.03 14.50 3.52
C GLN A 257 9.40 13.26 2.69
N GLU A 258 10.03 12.24 3.29
CA GLU A 258 10.34 10.98 2.60
C GLU A 258 9.07 10.28 2.11
N ALA A 259 8.00 10.27 2.92
CA ALA A 259 6.73 9.67 2.52
C ALA A 259 6.10 10.41 1.31
N TRP A 260 6.16 11.74 1.28
CA TRP A 260 5.70 12.53 0.14
C TRP A 260 6.56 12.30 -1.11
N ASP A 261 7.87 12.32 -0.97
CA ASP A 261 8.80 12.15 -2.09
C ASP A 261 8.68 10.75 -2.72
N VAL A 262 8.66 9.69 -1.90
CA VAL A 262 8.53 8.32 -2.43
C VAL A 262 7.14 8.04 -3.02
N ALA A 263 6.08 8.64 -2.49
CA ALA A 263 4.74 8.54 -3.08
C ALA A 263 4.67 9.24 -4.45
N TYR A 264 5.31 10.40 -4.57
CA TYR A 264 5.42 11.10 -5.85
C TYR A 264 6.22 10.27 -6.86
N PHE A 265 7.37 9.69 -6.45
CA PHE A 265 8.16 8.79 -7.27
C PHE A 265 7.33 7.58 -7.73
N MET A 266 6.63 6.91 -6.83
CA MET A 266 5.79 5.75 -7.15
C MET A 266 4.70 6.10 -8.15
N ASP A 267 4.02 7.23 -7.99
CA ASP A 267 2.93 7.65 -8.87
C ASP A 267 3.40 8.27 -10.20
N ALA A 268 4.71 8.55 -10.32
CA ALA A 268 5.34 8.99 -11.57
C ALA A 268 5.63 7.84 -12.56
N HIS A 269 5.11 6.65 -12.31
CA HIS A 269 5.27 5.49 -13.17
C HIS A 269 3.94 5.08 -13.82
N GLU A 270 4.05 4.49 -15.01
CA GLU A 270 2.89 4.02 -15.76
C GLU A 270 2.21 2.82 -15.08
N ARG A 271 0.92 2.77 -15.27
CA ARG A 271 0.01 1.74 -14.77
C ARG A 271 -1.16 1.56 -15.72
N PRO A 272 -2.05 0.54 -15.54
CA PRO A 272 -3.19 0.35 -16.43
C PRO A 272 -4.05 1.61 -16.55
N GLN A 273 -4.65 1.81 -17.73
CA GLN A 273 -5.47 2.98 -18.04
C GLN A 273 -6.67 3.12 -17.12
N ASP A 274 -7.07 4.36 -16.88
CA ASP A 274 -8.34 4.63 -16.19
C ASP A 274 -9.50 4.05 -17.03
N PRO A 275 -10.33 3.15 -16.47
CA PRO A 275 -11.46 2.56 -17.18
C PRO A 275 -12.55 3.60 -17.55
N ARG A 276 -12.40 4.85 -17.12
CA ARG A 276 -13.28 5.97 -17.48
C ARG A 276 -12.71 6.79 -18.63
N TRP A 277 -11.83 6.22 -19.44
CA TRP A 277 -11.20 6.85 -20.60
C TRP A 277 -12.18 7.67 -21.45
N GLN A 278 -11.80 8.89 -21.80
CA GLN A 278 -12.61 9.88 -22.56
C GLN A 278 -12.05 10.16 -23.97
N GLY A 279 -11.42 9.17 -24.59
CA GLY A 279 -10.87 9.33 -25.96
C GLY A 279 -9.48 9.98 -26.03
N SER A 280 -9.03 10.68 -25.00
CA SER A 280 -7.68 11.21 -24.89
C SER A 280 -7.22 11.35 -23.45
N VAL A 281 -5.90 11.40 -23.24
CA VAL A 281 -5.29 11.66 -21.92
C VAL A 281 -5.78 13.01 -21.38
N ALA A 282 -5.78 14.05 -22.20
CA ALA A 282 -6.20 15.40 -21.81
C ALA A 282 -7.67 15.44 -21.37
N ALA A 283 -8.58 14.85 -22.14
CA ALA A 283 -10.00 14.80 -21.80
C ALA A 283 -10.27 13.97 -20.53
N THR A 284 -9.56 12.83 -20.36
CA THR A 284 -9.66 11.98 -19.19
C THR A 284 -9.13 12.71 -17.95
N ARG A 285 -8.00 13.43 -18.07
CA ARG A 285 -7.45 14.26 -17.02
C ARG A 285 -8.43 15.32 -16.57
N ALA A 286 -8.94 16.11 -17.49
CA ALA A 286 -9.87 17.21 -17.18
C ALA A 286 -11.10 16.74 -16.42
N LYS A 287 -11.59 15.54 -16.71
CA LYS A 287 -12.82 15.02 -16.09
C LYS A 287 -12.60 14.28 -14.78
N PHE A 288 -11.49 13.55 -14.62
CA PHE A 288 -11.31 12.60 -13.52
C PHE A 288 -10.01 12.77 -12.73
N HIS A 289 -9.05 13.52 -13.24
CA HIS A 289 -7.73 13.71 -12.64
C HIS A 289 -7.38 15.20 -12.44
N ASP A 290 -8.40 16.05 -12.37
CA ASP A 290 -8.27 17.48 -12.09
C ASP A 290 -7.93 17.71 -10.61
N SER A 291 -6.74 17.27 -10.24
CA SER A 291 -6.18 17.41 -8.90
C SER A 291 -4.68 17.62 -8.99
N LYS A 292 -4.13 18.52 -8.18
CA LYS A 292 -2.68 18.71 -8.07
C LYS A 292 -1.95 17.45 -7.58
N PHE A 293 -2.67 16.52 -6.97
CA PHE A 293 -2.13 15.27 -6.42
C PHE A 293 -2.21 14.08 -7.41
N SER A 294 -2.72 14.28 -8.62
CA SER A 294 -2.73 13.27 -9.68
C SER A 294 -1.68 13.61 -10.73
N LEU A 295 -0.81 12.66 -11.02
CA LEU A 295 0.20 12.81 -12.06
C LEU A 295 -0.28 12.32 -13.43
N TYR A 296 -1.47 11.72 -13.53
CA TYR A 296 -2.08 11.34 -14.81
C TYR A 296 -2.20 12.56 -15.74
N GLY A 297 -1.73 12.42 -16.98
CA GLY A 297 -1.74 13.50 -17.98
C GLY A 297 -0.78 14.66 -17.67
N THR A 298 0.21 14.45 -16.81
CA THR A 298 1.33 15.39 -16.62
C THR A 298 2.62 14.83 -17.22
N LYS A 299 3.59 15.68 -17.47
CA LYS A 299 4.93 15.24 -17.86
C LYS A 299 5.82 15.14 -16.62
N VAL A 300 6.40 13.96 -16.40
CA VAL A 300 7.43 13.73 -15.41
C VAL A 300 8.66 13.18 -16.10
N ASN A 301 9.82 13.78 -15.89
CA ASN A 301 11.07 13.42 -16.58
C ASN A 301 10.90 13.33 -18.11
N GLY A 302 10.17 14.29 -18.71
CA GLY A 302 9.93 14.36 -20.14
C GLY A 302 8.86 13.41 -20.69
N LYS A 303 8.36 12.45 -19.89
CA LYS A 303 7.39 11.45 -20.31
C LYS A 303 5.97 11.85 -19.88
N LEU A 304 5.02 11.82 -20.82
CA LEU A 304 3.60 12.03 -20.53
C LEU A 304 3.03 10.77 -19.87
N LEU A 305 2.46 10.93 -18.68
CA LEU A 305 1.87 9.83 -17.93
C LEU A 305 0.41 9.56 -18.34
N GLY A 306 0.04 8.28 -18.39
CA GLY A 306 -1.29 7.82 -18.80
C GLY A 306 -1.42 7.61 -20.32
N ASP A 307 -0.36 7.80 -21.09
CA ASP A 307 -0.37 7.62 -22.56
C ASP A 307 -0.17 6.16 -22.98
N ILE A 308 0.71 5.43 -22.30
CA ILE A 308 1.07 4.05 -22.66
C ILE A 308 -0.13 3.08 -22.53
N GLY A 309 -0.95 3.26 -21.51
CA GLY A 309 -2.17 2.47 -21.33
C GLY A 309 -3.39 2.98 -22.11
N ALA A 310 -3.23 4.04 -22.93
CA ALA A 310 -4.33 4.57 -23.73
C ALA A 310 -4.76 3.57 -24.81
N PRO A 311 -6.06 3.35 -25.04
CA PRO A 311 -6.52 2.58 -26.18
C PRO A 311 -6.00 3.21 -27.46
N LYS A 312 -5.40 2.40 -28.36
CA LYS A 312 -5.02 2.90 -29.69
C LYS A 312 -6.28 3.30 -30.45
N PRO A 313 -6.29 4.42 -31.17
CA PRO A 313 -7.39 4.73 -32.08
C PRO A 313 -7.60 3.57 -33.05
N ARG A 314 -8.85 3.16 -33.20
CA ARG A 314 -9.22 2.15 -34.21
C ARG A 314 -9.20 2.77 -35.60
#